data_d52c2e1a169e2e6f630f245f0057dc92
#
_entry.id   d52c2e1a169e2e6f630f245f0057dc92
#
_cell.length_a   1.000
_cell.length_b   1.000
_cell.length_c   1.000
_cell.angle_alpha   90.00
_cell.angle_beta   90.00
_cell.angle_gamma   90.00
#
_symmetry.space_group_name_H-M   'P 1'
#
loop_
_entity.id
_entity.type
_entity.pdbx_description
1 polymer ?
#
loop_
_entity_poly.entity_id
_entity_poly.type
_entity_poly.pdbx_seq_one_letter_code
_entity_poly.pdbx_strand_id
1 'polypeptide(L)'
;MNEPYASFYEQARKRYAPTLLSYTPEEEGTLRARIEAFLRPAYEKALARQRQEAAAYNGALDADAWSRGMGRSTYVSDLKQRRQNALLDGAASIEGDYAAALGEQLYKALSQQQERQLETEKFNAQALNQANSKALTAADAMYKSYLASLKGRRSGASAWGQEKPNRSETPMGEESGSEDTGALKELDALTDQKLSGRKRSSGGPLRRDRSFSLR
;
A
#
# COMPACT_ATOMS: atom_id res chain seq x y z
N MET A 1 10.17 -38.32 9.81
CA MET A 1 10.40 -37.36 10.94
C MET A 1 10.14 -38.11 12.22
N ASN A 2 10.96 -37.92 13.26
CA ASN A 2 10.70 -38.54 14.56
C ASN A 2 9.40 -37.92 15.14
N GLU A 3 8.47 -38.76 15.60
CA GLU A 3 7.16 -38.33 16.14
C GLU A 3 7.23 -37.16 17.12
N PRO A 4 8.18 -37.12 18.09
CA PRO A 4 8.25 -36.02 19.04
C PRO A 4 8.66 -34.67 18.39
N TYR A 5 9.50 -34.68 17.36
CA TYR A 5 9.91 -33.45 16.67
C TYR A 5 8.74 -32.82 15.90
N ALA A 6 7.93 -33.64 15.22
CA ALA A 6 6.74 -33.15 14.50
C ALA A 6 5.75 -32.46 15.44
N SER A 7 5.55 -33.01 16.65
CA SER A 7 4.69 -32.40 17.66
C SER A 7 5.22 -31.02 18.13
N PHE A 8 6.52 -30.90 18.39
CA PHE A 8 7.13 -29.62 18.77
C PHE A 8 7.07 -28.60 17.64
N TYR A 9 7.25 -29.03 16.39
CA TYR A 9 7.12 -28.14 15.24
C TYR A 9 5.69 -27.61 15.09
N GLU A 10 4.67 -28.45 15.24
CA GLU A 10 3.28 -28.01 15.20
C GLU A 10 2.91 -27.03 16.32
N GLN A 11 3.40 -27.29 17.53
CA GLN A 11 3.22 -26.36 18.65
C GLN A 11 3.88 -25.00 18.36
N ALA A 12 5.10 -25.00 17.87
CA ALA A 12 5.82 -23.81 17.50
C ALA A 12 5.11 -23.06 16.35
N ARG A 13 4.65 -23.77 15.33
CA ARG A 13 3.89 -23.19 14.22
C ARG A 13 2.61 -22.50 14.67
N LYS A 14 1.85 -23.09 15.59
CA LYS A 14 0.67 -22.45 16.18
C LYS A 14 1.04 -21.18 16.96
N ARG A 15 2.14 -21.21 17.71
CA ARG A 15 2.59 -20.07 18.52
C ARG A 15 3.08 -18.89 17.68
N TYR A 16 3.70 -19.16 16.54
CA TYR A 16 4.26 -18.14 15.64
C TYR A 16 3.42 -17.92 14.38
N ALA A 17 2.12 -18.29 14.40
CA ALA A 17 1.23 -18.05 13.29
C ALA A 17 1.18 -16.55 12.95
N PRO A 18 1.49 -16.13 11.71
CA PRO A 18 1.50 -14.73 11.34
C PRO A 18 0.08 -14.22 11.13
N THR A 19 -0.14 -12.94 11.39
CA THR A 19 -1.35 -12.23 10.94
C THR A 19 -1.15 -11.86 9.48
N LEU A 20 -1.98 -12.43 8.60
CA LEU A 20 -1.95 -12.13 7.17
C LEU A 20 -2.87 -10.95 6.86
N LEU A 21 -2.44 -10.12 5.93
CA LEU A 21 -3.24 -9.02 5.41
C LEU A 21 -4.15 -9.55 4.29
N SER A 22 -5.40 -9.09 4.26
CA SER A 22 -6.32 -9.33 3.16
C SER A 22 -6.51 -8.03 2.39
N TYR A 23 -6.39 -8.09 1.08
CA TYR A 23 -6.70 -7.00 0.17
C TYR A 23 -7.75 -7.47 -0.82
N THR A 24 -8.87 -6.77 -0.88
CA THR A 24 -9.92 -7.01 -1.88
C THR A 24 -9.92 -5.84 -2.84
N PRO A 25 -9.56 -6.04 -4.12
CA PRO A 25 -9.61 -4.98 -5.12
C PRO A 25 -11.06 -4.54 -5.33
N GLU A 26 -11.23 -3.24 -5.57
CA GLU A 26 -12.53 -2.67 -5.94
C GLU A 26 -12.89 -3.11 -7.35
N GLU A 27 -14.15 -3.42 -7.60
CA GLU A 27 -14.63 -3.83 -8.92
C GLU A 27 -14.46 -2.68 -9.94
N GLU A 28 -14.01 -3.01 -11.14
CA GLU A 28 -13.74 -2.03 -12.21
C GLU A 28 -14.95 -1.13 -12.50
N GLY A 29 -16.17 -1.70 -12.49
CA GLY A 29 -17.41 -0.96 -12.69
C GLY A 29 -17.65 0.13 -11.64
N THR A 30 -17.42 -0.18 -10.38
CA THR A 30 -17.54 0.78 -9.26
C THR A 30 -16.48 1.86 -9.33
N LEU A 31 -15.25 1.47 -9.64
CA LEU A 31 -14.12 2.38 -9.81
C LEU A 31 -14.39 3.37 -10.94
N ARG A 32 -14.86 2.88 -12.10
CA ARG A 32 -15.24 3.68 -13.26
C ARG A 32 -16.34 4.65 -12.90
N ALA A 33 -17.43 4.19 -12.27
CA ALA A 33 -18.54 5.06 -11.87
C ALA A 33 -18.09 6.19 -10.93
N ARG A 34 -17.18 5.90 -10.01
CA ARG A 34 -16.60 6.90 -9.11
C ARG A 34 -15.77 7.95 -9.85
N ILE A 35 -14.93 7.52 -10.80
CA ILE A 35 -14.11 8.41 -11.61
C ILE A 35 -15.00 9.26 -12.53
N GLU A 36 -16.02 8.66 -13.17
CA GLU A 36 -17.01 9.38 -13.99
C GLU A 36 -17.73 10.45 -13.17
N ALA A 37 -18.20 10.12 -11.97
CA ALA A 37 -18.85 11.08 -11.08
C ALA A 37 -17.94 12.26 -10.70
N PHE A 38 -16.64 12.03 -10.60
CA PHE A 38 -15.66 13.08 -10.32
C PHE A 38 -15.38 13.97 -11.54
N LEU A 39 -15.26 13.40 -12.74
CA LEU A 39 -14.90 14.14 -13.97
C LEU A 39 -16.10 14.81 -14.62
N ARG A 40 -17.30 14.23 -14.51
CA ARG A 40 -18.52 14.66 -15.18
C ARG A 40 -18.90 16.13 -14.96
N PRO A 41 -18.82 16.69 -13.72
CA PRO A 41 -19.19 18.10 -13.51
C PRO A 41 -18.29 19.07 -14.27
N ALA A 42 -16.99 18.77 -14.40
CA ALA A 42 -16.06 19.60 -15.15
C ALA A 42 -16.35 19.55 -16.65
N TYR A 43 -16.64 18.37 -17.17
CA TYR A 43 -17.04 18.14 -18.55
C TYR A 43 -18.36 18.89 -18.90
N GLU A 44 -19.41 18.72 -18.10
CA GLU A 44 -20.70 19.39 -18.29
C GLU A 44 -20.54 20.91 -18.24
N LYS A 45 -19.71 21.43 -17.33
CA LYS A 45 -19.42 22.87 -17.25
C LYS A 45 -18.68 23.36 -18.48
N ALA A 46 -17.74 22.61 -19.04
CA ALA A 46 -17.03 22.96 -20.27
C ALA A 46 -17.99 23.04 -21.47
N LEU A 47 -18.87 22.06 -21.64
CA LEU A 47 -19.89 22.05 -22.66
C LEU A 47 -20.89 23.20 -22.51
N ALA A 48 -21.36 23.47 -21.28
CA ALA A 48 -22.28 24.57 -21.00
C ALA A 48 -21.67 25.93 -21.38
N ARG A 49 -20.38 26.13 -21.00
CA ARG A 49 -19.63 27.34 -21.34
C ARG A 49 -19.52 27.53 -22.86
N GLN A 50 -19.17 26.48 -23.59
CA GLN A 50 -19.05 26.52 -25.04
C GLN A 50 -20.40 26.88 -25.72
N ARG A 51 -21.51 26.30 -25.22
CA ARG A 51 -22.87 26.63 -25.71
C ARG A 51 -23.25 28.09 -25.42
N GLN A 52 -22.90 28.59 -24.21
CA GLN A 52 -23.14 29.99 -23.85
C GLN A 52 -22.34 30.96 -24.74
N GLU A 53 -21.08 30.68 -25.00
CA GLU A 53 -20.22 31.47 -25.87
C GLU A 53 -20.77 31.49 -27.31
N ALA A 54 -21.23 30.34 -27.81
CA ALA A 54 -21.86 30.26 -29.12
C ALA A 54 -23.20 31.03 -29.22
N ALA A 55 -24.01 30.94 -28.17
CA ALA A 55 -25.28 31.70 -28.11
C ALA A 55 -25.02 33.20 -28.03
N ALA A 56 -24.05 33.65 -27.22
CA ALA A 56 -23.67 35.06 -27.14
C ALA A 56 -23.14 35.60 -28.48
N TYR A 57 -22.28 34.82 -29.16
CA TYR A 57 -21.80 35.18 -30.48
C TYR A 57 -22.94 35.32 -31.52
N ASN A 58 -23.87 34.34 -31.57
CA ASN A 58 -25.01 34.38 -32.48
C ASN A 58 -25.91 35.56 -32.18
N GLY A 59 -26.17 35.90 -30.91
CA GLY A 59 -26.93 37.08 -30.52
C GLY A 59 -26.27 38.39 -30.95
N ALA A 60 -24.95 38.50 -30.76
CA ALA A 60 -24.19 39.68 -31.21
C ALA A 60 -24.21 39.82 -32.75
N LEU A 61 -24.05 38.68 -33.47
CA LEU A 61 -24.14 38.65 -34.94
C LEU A 61 -25.52 39.07 -35.43
N ASP A 62 -26.60 38.62 -34.81
CA ASP A 62 -27.97 39.01 -35.15
C ASP A 62 -28.18 40.51 -34.93
N ALA A 63 -27.75 41.03 -33.77
CA ALA A 63 -27.88 42.45 -33.48
C ALA A 63 -27.13 43.34 -34.51
N ASP A 64 -25.89 42.94 -34.87
CA ASP A 64 -25.12 43.65 -35.91
C ASP A 64 -25.77 43.54 -37.29
N ALA A 65 -26.25 42.35 -37.68
CA ALA A 65 -26.93 42.13 -38.93
C ALA A 65 -28.23 42.97 -39.07
N TRP A 66 -29.03 43.04 -38.00
CA TRP A 66 -30.23 43.88 -37.96
C TRP A 66 -29.91 45.36 -38.06
N SER A 67 -28.89 45.84 -37.34
CA SER A 67 -28.47 47.26 -37.39
C SER A 67 -28.04 47.72 -38.78
N ARG A 68 -27.49 46.80 -39.59
CA ARG A 68 -27.05 47.05 -40.96
C ARG A 68 -28.11 46.73 -42.05
N GLY A 69 -29.31 46.31 -41.65
CA GLY A 69 -30.35 45.91 -42.57
C GLY A 69 -30.14 44.60 -43.30
N MET A 70 -29.15 43.77 -42.80
CA MET A 70 -28.76 42.48 -43.39
C MET A 70 -29.37 41.26 -42.68
N GLY A 71 -30.39 41.42 -41.88
CA GLY A 71 -30.98 40.38 -41.03
C GLY A 71 -31.47 39.14 -41.79
N ARG A 72 -31.71 39.23 -43.09
CA ARG A 72 -32.08 38.09 -43.96
C ARG A 72 -31.00 37.72 -44.97
N SER A 73 -29.76 38.13 -44.71
CA SER A 73 -28.65 37.87 -45.64
C SER A 73 -28.19 36.43 -45.56
N THR A 74 -27.93 35.81 -46.73
CA THR A 74 -27.28 34.47 -46.80
C THR A 74 -25.89 34.45 -46.15
N TYR A 75 -25.19 35.59 -46.13
CA TYR A 75 -23.92 35.75 -45.45
C TYR A 75 -24.04 35.53 -43.95
N VAL A 76 -25.06 36.07 -43.29
CA VAL A 76 -25.32 35.87 -41.87
C VAL A 76 -25.62 34.40 -41.58
N SER A 77 -26.40 33.75 -42.45
CA SER A 77 -26.72 32.32 -42.32
C SER A 77 -25.47 31.44 -42.45
N ASP A 78 -24.57 31.77 -43.40
CA ASP A 78 -23.30 31.06 -43.59
C ASP A 78 -22.38 31.21 -42.36
N LEU A 79 -22.25 32.40 -41.78
CA LEU A 79 -21.49 32.63 -40.57
C LEU A 79 -22.04 31.82 -39.37
N LYS A 80 -23.35 31.77 -39.19
CA LYS A 80 -24.00 30.95 -38.16
C LYS A 80 -23.71 29.47 -38.37
N GLN A 81 -23.79 28.98 -39.60
CA GLN A 81 -23.49 27.58 -39.92
C GLN A 81 -22.06 27.25 -39.67
N ARG A 82 -21.10 28.09 -40.05
CA ARG A 82 -19.68 27.89 -39.70
C ARG A 82 -19.46 27.84 -38.17
N ARG A 83 -20.13 28.75 -37.45
CA ARG A 83 -20.06 28.75 -35.99
C ARG A 83 -20.67 27.51 -35.38
N GLN A 84 -21.75 27.00 -35.91
CA GLN A 84 -22.36 25.75 -35.45
C GLN A 84 -21.44 24.54 -35.69
N ASN A 85 -20.79 24.48 -36.85
CA ASN A 85 -19.81 23.45 -37.14
C ASN A 85 -18.62 23.52 -36.14
N ALA A 86 -18.08 24.74 -35.91
CA ALA A 86 -17.02 24.93 -34.92
C ALA A 86 -17.46 24.55 -33.48
N LEU A 87 -18.75 24.72 -33.14
CA LEU A 87 -19.32 24.29 -31.88
C LEU A 87 -19.38 22.76 -31.77
N LEU A 88 -19.76 22.08 -32.85
CA LEU A 88 -19.78 20.62 -32.90
C LEU A 88 -18.36 20.04 -32.81
N ASP A 89 -17.40 20.60 -33.52
CA ASP A 89 -16.00 20.20 -33.47
C ASP A 89 -15.39 20.40 -32.07
N GLY A 90 -15.70 21.54 -31.43
CA GLY A 90 -15.28 21.84 -30.10
C GLY A 90 -15.94 20.91 -29.05
N ALA A 91 -17.22 20.55 -29.22
CA ALA A 91 -17.89 19.59 -28.36
C ALA A 91 -17.25 18.19 -28.48
N ALA A 92 -16.97 17.78 -29.72
CA ALA A 92 -16.28 16.51 -29.97
C ALA A 92 -14.86 16.48 -29.33
N SER A 93 -14.13 17.62 -29.39
CA SER A 93 -12.81 17.73 -28.70
C SER A 93 -12.94 17.58 -27.18
N ILE A 94 -13.93 18.29 -26.57
CA ILE A 94 -14.19 18.19 -25.12
C ILE A 94 -14.56 16.75 -24.72
N GLU A 95 -15.35 16.06 -25.54
CA GLU A 95 -15.73 14.67 -25.33
C GLU A 95 -14.51 13.73 -25.44
N GLY A 96 -13.64 13.97 -26.42
CA GLY A 96 -12.38 13.25 -26.58
C GLY A 96 -11.45 13.43 -25.37
N ASP A 97 -11.29 14.66 -24.89
CA ASP A 97 -10.49 14.98 -23.70
C ASP A 97 -11.06 14.31 -22.44
N TYR A 98 -12.41 14.30 -22.31
CA TYR A 98 -13.07 13.59 -21.22
C TYR A 98 -12.83 12.07 -21.26
N ALA A 99 -12.98 11.46 -22.44
CA ALA A 99 -12.74 10.04 -22.62
C ALA A 99 -11.28 9.66 -22.34
N ALA A 100 -10.33 10.49 -22.79
CA ALA A 100 -8.91 10.31 -22.50
C ALA A 100 -8.60 10.44 -21.01
N ALA A 101 -9.13 11.47 -20.34
CA ALA A 101 -8.95 11.67 -18.90
C ALA A 101 -9.56 10.52 -18.08
N LEU A 102 -10.73 10.02 -18.47
CA LEU A 102 -11.38 8.87 -17.84
C LEU A 102 -10.50 7.62 -17.98
N GLY A 103 -10.02 7.34 -19.19
CA GLY A 103 -9.12 6.20 -19.45
C GLY A 103 -7.82 6.27 -18.64
N GLU A 104 -7.19 7.45 -18.58
CA GLU A 104 -5.96 7.66 -17.82
C GLU A 104 -6.18 7.45 -16.32
N GLN A 105 -7.24 8.00 -15.74
CA GLN A 105 -7.56 7.85 -14.32
C GLN A 105 -7.92 6.41 -13.97
N LEU A 106 -8.68 5.73 -14.84
CA LEU A 106 -9.02 4.33 -14.66
C LEU A 106 -7.77 3.45 -14.69
N TYR A 107 -6.89 3.66 -15.67
CA TYR A 107 -5.62 2.93 -15.76
C TYR A 107 -4.74 3.14 -14.52
N LYS A 108 -4.61 4.39 -14.05
CA LYS A 108 -3.86 4.70 -12.83
C LYS A 108 -4.45 4.01 -11.60
N ALA A 109 -5.76 4.01 -11.47
CA ALA A 109 -6.42 3.39 -10.33
C ALA A 109 -6.29 1.85 -10.35
N LEU A 110 -6.39 1.22 -11.52
CA LEU A 110 -6.18 -0.22 -11.67
C LEU A 110 -4.74 -0.63 -11.40
N SER A 111 -3.76 0.13 -11.90
CA SER A 111 -2.34 -0.15 -11.61
C SER A 111 -2.02 0.00 -10.13
N GLN A 112 -2.57 1.01 -9.45
CA GLN A 112 -2.43 1.14 -7.99
C GLN A 112 -3.05 -0.02 -7.21
N GLN A 113 -4.18 -0.55 -7.67
CA GLN A 113 -4.78 -1.74 -7.06
C GLN A 113 -3.88 -2.96 -7.21
N GLN A 114 -3.32 -3.18 -8.40
CA GLN A 114 -2.39 -4.27 -8.66
C GLN A 114 -1.11 -4.14 -7.80
N GLU A 115 -0.55 -2.94 -7.68
CA GLU A 115 0.59 -2.68 -6.80
C GLU A 115 0.28 -3.03 -5.34
N ARG A 116 -0.86 -2.59 -4.81
CA ARG A 116 -1.29 -2.91 -3.44
C ARG A 116 -1.51 -4.41 -3.23
N GLN A 117 -2.06 -5.10 -4.23
CA GLN A 117 -2.22 -6.54 -4.17
C GLN A 117 -0.86 -7.23 -4.09
N LEU A 118 0.08 -6.86 -4.97
CA LEU A 118 1.44 -7.41 -4.98
C LEU A 118 2.19 -7.10 -3.68
N GLU A 119 2.04 -5.90 -3.12
CA GLU A 119 2.63 -5.54 -1.83
C GLU A 119 2.07 -6.39 -0.70
N THR A 120 0.75 -6.61 -0.70
CA THR A 120 0.09 -7.48 0.29
C THR A 120 0.57 -8.93 0.17
N GLU A 121 0.69 -9.46 -1.04
CA GLU A 121 1.22 -10.80 -1.30
C GLU A 121 2.69 -10.94 -0.84
N LYS A 122 3.53 -9.97 -1.16
CA LYS A 122 4.93 -9.92 -0.71
C LYS A 122 5.04 -9.86 0.82
N PHE A 123 4.24 -9.01 1.45
CA PHE A 123 4.18 -8.93 2.91
C PHE A 123 3.77 -10.27 3.52
N ASN A 124 2.72 -10.90 3.01
CA ASN A 124 2.23 -12.18 3.50
C ASN A 124 3.26 -13.29 3.31
N ALA A 125 3.94 -13.34 2.16
CA ALA A 125 5.01 -14.29 1.91
C ALA A 125 6.19 -14.09 2.89
N GLN A 126 6.59 -12.86 3.15
CA GLN A 126 7.64 -12.55 4.12
C GLN A 126 7.22 -12.93 5.55
N ALA A 127 5.98 -12.60 5.95
CA ALA A 127 5.45 -12.95 7.27
C ALA A 127 5.40 -14.47 7.47
N LEU A 128 4.97 -15.24 6.46
CA LEU A 128 4.97 -16.69 6.48
C LEU A 128 6.39 -17.28 6.59
N ASN A 129 7.34 -16.75 5.81
CA ASN A 129 8.74 -17.20 5.87
C ASN A 129 9.38 -16.93 7.23
N GLN A 130 9.14 -15.76 7.81
CA GLN A 130 9.61 -15.42 9.15
C GLN A 130 8.96 -16.31 10.23
N ALA A 131 7.66 -16.55 10.12
CA ALA A 131 6.94 -17.41 11.05
C ALA A 131 7.47 -18.86 10.99
N ASN A 132 7.69 -19.38 9.78
CA ASN A 132 8.24 -20.70 9.58
C ASN A 132 9.66 -20.84 10.13
N SER A 133 10.54 -19.84 9.90
CA SER A 133 11.90 -19.86 10.42
C SER A 133 11.92 -19.79 11.96
N LYS A 134 11.08 -18.96 12.57
CA LYS A 134 10.92 -18.90 14.04
C LYS A 134 10.37 -20.21 14.60
N ALA A 135 9.38 -20.81 13.92
CA ALA A 135 8.81 -22.08 14.33
C ALA A 135 9.85 -23.22 14.28
N LEU A 136 10.69 -23.28 13.24
CA LEU A 136 11.78 -24.25 13.13
C LEU A 136 12.79 -24.07 14.28
N THR A 137 13.25 -22.84 14.49
CA THR A 137 14.21 -22.55 15.57
C THR A 137 13.66 -22.93 16.95
N ALA A 138 12.38 -22.63 17.20
CA ALA A 138 11.71 -22.98 18.44
C ALA A 138 11.54 -24.50 18.60
N ALA A 139 11.15 -25.20 17.52
CA ALA A 139 11.04 -26.66 17.53
C ALA A 139 12.38 -27.33 17.80
N ASP A 140 13.47 -26.84 17.20
CA ASP A 140 14.83 -27.33 17.45
C ASP A 140 15.26 -27.14 18.91
N ALA A 141 14.95 -25.99 19.51
CA ALA A 141 15.21 -25.70 20.90
C ALA A 141 14.42 -26.64 21.84
N MET A 142 13.13 -26.84 21.57
CA MET A 142 12.29 -27.77 22.33
C MET A 142 12.80 -29.23 22.21
N TYR A 143 13.18 -29.64 21.02
CA TYR A 143 13.69 -30.97 20.78
C TYR A 143 15.05 -31.21 21.48
N LYS A 144 15.96 -30.23 21.45
CA LYS A 144 17.24 -30.29 22.19
C LYS A 144 17.01 -30.42 23.70
N SER A 145 16.08 -29.63 24.25
CA SER A 145 15.72 -29.71 25.68
C SER A 145 15.11 -31.07 26.04
N TYR A 146 14.27 -31.63 25.16
CA TYR A 146 13.73 -32.98 25.33
C TYR A 146 14.82 -34.05 25.34
N LEU A 147 15.75 -34.00 24.39
CA LEU A 147 16.89 -34.93 24.35
C LEU A 147 17.78 -34.80 25.59
N ALA A 148 18.01 -33.60 26.10
CA ALA A 148 18.77 -33.37 27.33
C ALA A 148 18.06 -34.01 28.55
N SER A 149 16.73 -33.89 28.62
CA SER A 149 15.93 -34.51 29.69
C SER A 149 16.00 -36.05 29.67
N LEU A 150 16.03 -36.65 28.46
CA LEU A 150 16.17 -38.10 28.31
C LEU A 150 17.56 -38.58 28.75
N LYS A 151 18.62 -37.82 28.45
CA LYS A 151 19.98 -38.13 28.90
C LYS A 151 20.12 -38.03 30.42
N GLY A 152 19.53 -37.00 31.05
CA GLY A 152 19.53 -36.84 32.50
C GLY A 152 18.79 -37.98 33.22
N ARG A 153 17.71 -38.52 32.65
CA ARG A 153 17.01 -39.68 33.22
C ARG A 153 17.85 -40.99 33.16
N ARG A 154 18.64 -41.16 32.08
CA ARG A 154 19.55 -42.34 31.98
C ARG A 154 20.71 -42.30 32.93
N SER A 155 21.30 -41.12 33.22
CA SER A 155 22.38 -41.00 34.20
C SER A 155 21.90 -41.10 35.65
N GLY A 156 20.66 -40.74 35.95
CA GLY A 156 20.07 -40.91 37.29
C GLY A 156 19.69 -42.35 37.63
N ALA A 157 19.44 -43.21 36.63
CA ALA A 157 19.07 -44.61 36.87
C ALA A 157 20.27 -45.49 37.23
N SER A 158 21.53 -45.05 36.96
CA SER A 158 22.74 -45.77 37.35
C SER A 158 23.29 -45.39 38.74
N ALA A 159 22.69 -44.39 39.41
CA ALA A 159 23.14 -43.93 40.73
C ALA A 159 22.46 -44.63 41.93
N TRP A 160 21.54 -45.57 41.67
CA TRP A 160 20.81 -46.27 42.74
C TRP A 160 21.48 -47.59 43.17
N GLY A 161 22.78 -47.76 42.90
CA GLY A 161 23.50 -49.02 43.18
C GLY A 161 24.76 -48.89 44.04
N GLN A 162 24.95 -47.85 44.81
CA GLN A 162 26.04 -47.82 45.80
C GLN A 162 25.58 -47.16 47.11
N GLU A 163 25.05 -48.01 48.00
CA GLU A 163 25.02 -47.77 49.43
C GLU A 163 26.44 -47.62 49.92
N LYS A 164 26.81 -46.45 50.46
CA LYS A 164 27.96 -46.28 51.37
C LYS A 164 27.49 -45.57 52.61
N PRO A 165 27.94 -46.13 53.79
CA PRO A 165 27.42 -45.61 55.04
C PRO A 165 28.18 -44.35 55.50
N ASN A 166 27.43 -43.47 56.05
CA ASN A 166 27.62 -42.59 57.16
C ASN A 166 29.07 -42.03 57.44
N ARG A 167 29.18 -40.71 57.22
CA ARG A 167 29.97 -39.89 58.17
C ARG A 167 29.40 -38.45 58.18
N SER A 168 28.97 -38.11 59.37
CA SER A 168 28.64 -36.74 59.82
C SER A 168 29.82 -35.81 59.60
N GLU A 169 29.59 -34.62 59.12
CA GLU A 169 30.18 -33.36 59.56
C GLU A 169 29.62 -32.21 58.74
N THR A 170 28.87 -31.34 59.42
CA THR A 170 28.65 -29.95 58.98
C THR A 170 29.93 -29.15 59.24
N PRO A 171 30.23 -28.11 58.47
CA PRO A 171 29.74 -26.79 58.81
C PRO A 171 29.35 -25.88 57.63
N MET A 172 28.46 -24.98 57.94
CA MET A 172 28.25 -23.57 57.51
C MET A 172 29.24 -23.00 56.50
N GLY A 173 28.66 -22.21 55.55
CA GLY A 173 29.41 -21.17 54.85
C GLY A 173 28.77 -20.74 53.55
N GLU A 174 28.03 -19.62 53.60
CA GLU A 174 28.00 -18.49 52.65
C GLU A 174 27.61 -18.70 51.18
N GLU A 175 26.48 -18.10 50.87
CA GLU A 175 26.23 -17.00 49.89
C GLU A 175 27.18 -16.91 48.70
N SER A 176 26.64 -17.04 47.53
CA SER A 176 26.71 -15.94 46.54
C SER A 176 25.74 -16.20 45.40
N GLY A 177 24.84 -15.28 45.27
CA GLY A 177 23.99 -15.16 44.10
C GLY A 177 24.80 -14.74 42.88
N SER A 178 24.40 -15.19 41.73
CA SER A 178 24.65 -14.44 40.51
C SER A 178 23.46 -14.68 39.58
N GLU A 179 22.64 -13.65 39.58
CA GLU A 179 21.61 -13.42 38.57
C GLU A 179 22.30 -13.23 37.23
N ASP A 180 22.10 -14.14 36.31
CA ASP A 180 22.44 -13.91 34.91
C ASP A 180 21.17 -13.59 34.12
N THR A 181 20.66 -12.35 34.31
CA THR A 181 19.55 -11.75 33.54
C THR A 181 20.03 -10.76 32.47
N GLY A 182 21.33 -10.84 32.07
CA GLY A 182 21.95 -9.89 31.14
C GLY A 182 21.65 -10.12 29.65
N ALA A 183 21.23 -11.30 29.25
CA ALA A 183 21.17 -11.64 27.81
C ALA A 183 19.87 -11.28 27.07
N LEU A 184 18.84 -10.82 27.76
CA LEU A 184 17.54 -10.50 27.12
C LEU A 184 17.31 -8.99 26.87
N LYS A 185 18.20 -8.12 27.37
CA LYS A 185 18.05 -6.67 27.20
C LYS A 185 18.78 -6.08 25.99
N GLU A 186 19.71 -6.81 25.37
CA GLU A 186 20.44 -6.31 24.19
C GLU A 186 19.71 -6.50 22.85
N LEU A 187 18.69 -7.35 22.78
CA LEU A 187 17.95 -7.59 21.53
C LEU A 187 16.86 -6.54 21.23
N ASP A 188 16.37 -5.83 22.23
CA ASP A 188 15.37 -4.77 22.05
C ASP A 188 15.99 -3.41 21.64
N ALA A 189 17.27 -3.19 21.92
CA ALA A 189 17.92 -1.92 21.57
C ALA A 189 18.33 -1.79 20.09
N LEU A 190 18.40 -2.91 19.35
CA LEU A 190 18.81 -2.93 17.94
C LEU A 190 17.66 -2.71 16.95
N THR A 191 16.41 -2.84 17.40
CA THR A 191 15.22 -2.62 16.55
C THR A 191 14.78 -1.15 16.48
N ASP A 192 15.04 -0.36 17.50
CA ASP A 192 14.63 1.06 17.52
C ASP A 192 15.58 2.00 16.76
N GLN A 193 16.82 1.58 16.48
CA GLN A 193 17.78 2.43 15.77
C GLN A 193 17.61 2.47 14.25
N LYS A 194 16.84 1.54 13.65
CA LYS A 194 16.62 1.49 12.19
C LYS A 194 15.41 2.28 11.70
N LEU A 195 14.54 2.74 12.60
CA LEU A 195 13.32 3.47 12.24
C LEU A 195 13.45 5.00 12.30
N SER A 196 14.52 5.54 12.90
CA SER A 196 14.70 7.01 13.05
C SER A 196 15.53 7.68 11.97
N GLY A 197 16.07 6.93 10.98
CA GLY A 197 17.04 7.41 9.98
C GLY A 197 16.47 8.02 8.70
N ARG A 198 15.15 8.19 8.54
CA ARG A 198 14.58 8.74 7.30
C ARG A 198 14.05 10.17 7.50
N LYS A 199 14.94 11.12 7.76
CA LYS A 199 14.64 12.56 7.69
C LYS A 199 14.83 13.07 6.26
N ARG A 200 13.71 13.44 5.62
CA ARG A 200 13.42 14.64 4.83
C ARG A 200 14.58 15.25 4.06
N SER A 201 14.65 15.03 2.76
CA SER A 201 15.26 15.97 1.85
C SER A 201 14.18 16.97 1.42
N SER A 202 14.34 18.19 1.86
CA SER A 202 13.54 19.37 1.56
C SER A 202 13.66 19.74 0.09
N GLY A 203 12.49 19.94 -0.55
CA GLY A 203 12.38 20.45 -1.90
C GLY A 203 12.98 21.83 -2.06
N GLY A 204 13.82 21.97 -3.07
CA GLY A 204 14.27 23.27 -3.56
C GLY A 204 13.18 23.93 -4.42
N PRO A 205 13.13 25.28 -4.46
CA PRO A 205 12.11 26.01 -5.18
C PRO A 205 12.36 25.99 -6.69
N LEU A 206 11.34 25.55 -7.46
CA LEU A 206 11.28 25.70 -8.90
C LEU A 206 11.21 27.18 -9.29
N ARG A 207 12.28 27.70 -9.86
CA ARG A 207 12.30 28.99 -10.56
C ARG A 207 11.38 28.91 -11.78
N ARG A 208 10.34 29.73 -11.78
CA ARG A 208 9.54 30.08 -12.95
C ARG A 208 10.24 31.24 -13.65
N ASP A 209 10.96 30.96 -14.72
CA ASP A 209 11.26 31.96 -15.75
C ASP A 209 10.44 31.59 -17.00
N ARG A 210 9.41 32.37 -17.27
CA ARG A 210 8.78 32.46 -18.58
C ARG A 210 8.50 33.93 -18.88
N SER A 211 9.49 34.58 -19.45
CA SER A 211 9.28 35.76 -20.27
C SER A 211 8.92 35.30 -21.69
N PHE A 212 7.66 35.36 -22.04
CA PHE A 212 7.20 35.29 -23.43
C PHE A 212 7.09 36.72 -23.96
N SER A 213 8.03 37.10 -24.81
CA SER A 213 7.98 38.33 -25.62
C SER A 213 7.17 38.04 -26.87
N LEU A 214 6.06 38.76 -27.04
CA LEU A 214 5.32 38.83 -28.29
C LEU A 214 5.93 39.93 -29.17
N ARG A 215 6.31 39.57 -30.38
CA ARG A 215 6.32 40.42 -31.56
C ARG A 215 5.40 39.84 -32.61
#